data_821e083a7021c41b0aa83886496f1a9b
#
_entry.id   821e083a7021c41b0aa83886496f1a9b
#
_cell.length_a   1.000
_cell.length_b   1.000
_cell.length_c   1.000
_cell.angle_alpha   90.00
_cell.angle_beta   90.00
_cell.angle_gamma   90.00
#
_symmetry.space_group_name_H-M   'P 1'
#
loop_
_entity.id
_entity.type
_entity.pdbx_description
1 polymer ?
#
loop_
_entity_poly.entity_id
_entity_poly.type
_entity_poly.pdbx_seq_one_letter_code
_entity_poly.pdbx_strand_id
1 'polypeptide(L)'
;MKQLNGPKTSSFVQRLQWVLNPVKYMDTAFQSYPDIFSTGVIGGGGLIFVNTPKGMQELLTRDTKEFEAPGGVNGILRPLLGDKSVILLDGDRHKRERKLLMPPFHGDRMRNYGELILKITQEATSKWKPGQPFIARNTMQEITLAVILQAVFGIYEGSRYDELKKLIASLLSVTDSPFSSSLLFFHWLQKDWGAWSPWGRFLRMRQKIDQLLFAEIDERRQNWDESRTDILNLMMAARDEDGQPMTDEELRDELLTLLFAGHETTATAMAWALYWIYRQPEVHQKLIQELETLPVDADPMTIFRLPYLTAVCNETLRIYPVGMLTFPRVTKAPMEFMGYELEAGSVLVGCIYLLHRQESLYPEPEQFKPERFLERKFSPYEFSPFGGGSRQCIGMALAQFEMKLAIAQIIQDYDLELLEKRPVQPARRGVTLSPVGGIKMMMKGKRTASQPTSIPAMV
;
A
#
# COMPACT_ATOMS: atom_id res chain seq x y z
N MET A 1 23.40 -22.15 -23.38
CA MET A 1 22.76 -21.30 -22.33
C MET A 1 21.51 -20.68 -22.88
N LYS A 2 20.45 -20.55 -22.11
CA LYS A 2 19.21 -19.96 -22.59
C LYS A 2 19.34 -18.45 -22.60
N GLN A 3 19.09 -17.83 -23.76
CA GLN A 3 18.98 -16.37 -23.84
C GLN A 3 17.61 -15.94 -23.30
N LEU A 4 17.57 -14.90 -22.48
CA LEU A 4 16.34 -14.38 -21.91
C LEU A 4 15.50 -13.71 -23.01
N ASN A 5 14.29 -14.21 -23.21
CA ASN A 5 13.36 -13.73 -24.23
C ASN A 5 12.35 -12.72 -23.64
N GLY A 6 11.69 -11.99 -24.53
CA GLY A 6 10.63 -11.04 -24.16
C GLY A 6 9.85 -10.51 -25.37
N PRO A 7 8.91 -9.58 -25.15
CA PRO A 7 8.13 -8.98 -26.23
C PRO A 7 9.00 -8.41 -27.34
N LYS A 8 8.71 -8.79 -28.61
CA LYS A 8 9.50 -8.43 -29.81
C LYS A 8 9.25 -7.01 -30.32
N THR A 9 8.26 -6.31 -29.76
CA THR A 9 7.97 -4.92 -30.15
C THR A 9 9.12 -3.99 -29.75
N SER A 10 9.26 -2.85 -30.43
CA SER A 10 10.32 -1.88 -30.08
C SER A 10 10.16 -1.37 -28.64
N SER A 11 11.28 -1.01 -27.99
CA SER A 11 11.27 -0.45 -26.63
C SER A 11 10.35 0.78 -26.49
N PHE A 12 10.23 1.59 -27.54
CA PHE A 12 9.31 2.73 -27.55
C PHE A 12 7.85 2.28 -27.44
N VAL A 13 7.44 1.28 -28.22
CA VAL A 13 6.09 0.72 -28.19
C VAL A 13 5.81 0.08 -26.84
N GLN A 14 6.76 -0.69 -26.29
CA GLN A 14 6.63 -1.29 -24.96
C GLN A 14 6.44 -0.23 -23.86
N ARG A 15 7.20 0.87 -23.90
CA ARG A 15 7.04 1.99 -22.96
C ARG A 15 5.66 2.64 -23.08
N LEU A 16 5.21 2.87 -24.29
CA LEU A 16 3.88 3.44 -24.52
C LEU A 16 2.78 2.53 -23.97
N GLN A 17 2.85 1.22 -24.26
CA GLN A 17 1.91 0.24 -23.72
C GLN A 17 1.94 0.19 -22.18
N TRP A 18 3.14 0.21 -21.59
CA TRP A 18 3.33 0.25 -20.13
C TRP A 18 2.76 1.52 -19.48
N VAL A 19 2.91 2.66 -20.14
CA VAL A 19 2.35 3.93 -19.61
C VAL A 19 0.83 3.95 -19.72
N LEU A 20 0.28 3.51 -20.85
CA LEU A 20 -1.15 3.58 -21.12
C LEU A 20 -1.94 2.49 -20.37
N ASN A 21 -1.47 1.26 -20.38
CA ASN A 21 -2.14 0.14 -19.72
C ASN A 21 -1.14 -0.96 -19.34
N PRO A 22 -0.48 -0.84 -18.15
CA PRO A 22 0.51 -1.81 -17.70
C PRO A 22 -0.09 -3.20 -17.46
N VAL A 23 -1.36 -3.27 -17.02
CA VAL A 23 -2.07 -4.54 -16.79
C VAL A 23 -2.16 -5.32 -18.08
N LYS A 24 -2.73 -4.72 -19.14
CA LYS A 24 -2.84 -5.37 -20.46
C LYS A 24 -1.47 -5.74 -21.04
N TYR A 25 -0.45 -4.89 -20.82
CA TYR A 25 0.91 -5.20 -21.25
C TYR A 25 1.44 -6.47 -20.58
N MET A 26 1.31 -6.56 -19.24
CA MET A 26 1.73 -7.73 -18.47
C MET A 26 0.96 -8.99 -18.87
N ASP A 27 -0.36 -8.92 -18.97
CA ASP A 27 -1.22 -10.05 -19.38
C ASP A 27 -0.84 -10.58 -20.75
N THR A 28 -0.58 -9.68 -21.72
CA THR A 28 -0.16 -10.07 -23.08
C THR A 28 1.23 -10.73 -23.07
N ALA A 29 2.17 -10.18 -22.32
CA ALA A 29 3.52 -10.76 -22.20
C ALA A 29 3.47 -12.14 -21.51
N PHE A 30 2.66 -12.28 -20.47
CA PHE A 30 2.50 -13.51 -19.69
C PHE A 30 2.02 -14.70 -20.53
N GLN A 31 1.15 -14.49 -21.51
CA GLN A 31 0.68 -15.55 -22.42
C GLN A 31 1.81 -16.22 -23.19
N SER A 32 2.88 -15.49 -23.52
CA SER A 32 4.03 -16.00 -24.26
C SER A 32 5.23 -16.33 -23.35
N TYR A 33 5.31 -15.72 -22.19
CA TYR A 33 6.45 -15.80 -21.25
C TYR A 33 5.96 -15.93 -19.80
N PRO A 34 5.41 -17.09 -19.41
CA PRO A 34 4.75 -17.23 -18.09
C PRO A 34 5.69 -17.16 -16.90
N ASP A 35 6.97 -17.50 -17.04
CA ASP A 35 7.90 -17.65 -15.93
C ASP A 35 8.77 -16.43 -15.69
N ILE A 36 9.46 -15.99 -16.76
CA ILE A 36 10.42 -14.89 -16.73
C ILE A 36 10.56 -14.28 -18.12
N PHE A 37 10.65 -12.95 -18.21
CA PHE A 37 10.91 -12.27 -19.49
C PHE A 37 11.60 -10.92 -19.31
N SER A 38 12.35 -10.53 -20.33
CA SER A 38 12.95 -9.19 -20.38
C SER A 38 12.05 -8.23 -21.15
N THR A 39 12.09 -6.95 -20.80
CA THR A 39 11.25 -5.91 -21.40
C THR A 39 12.04 -4.63 -21.63
N GLY A 40 11.69 -3.89 -22.67
CA GLY A 40 12.25 -2.57 -22.99
C GLY A 40 11.53 -1.40 -22.31
N VAL A 41 10.74 -1.62 -21.26
CA VAL A 41 9.96 -0.56 -20.58
C VAL A 41 10.83 0.47 -19.88
N ILE A 42 12.01 0.08 -19.38
CA ILE A 42 13.01 0.98 -18.80
C ILE A 42 14.16 1.15 -19.77
N GLY A 43 14.72 2.36 -19.87
CA GLY A 43 15.86 2.62 -20.75
C GLY A 43 17.15 1.98 -20.23
N GLY A 44 18.06 1.62 -21.15
CA GLY A 44 19.48 1.32 -20.82
C GLY A 44 19.83 -0.13 -20.50
N GLY A 45 18.94 -1.10 -20.55
CA GLY A 45 19.28 -2.52 -20.27
C GLY A 45 18.07 -3.42 -20.14
N GLY A 46 16.89 -2.82 -20.14
CA GLY A 46 15.65 -3.56 -19.94
C GLY A 46 15.33 -3.83 -18.48
N LEU A 47 14.14 -4.38 -18.25
CA LEU A 47 13.66 -4.80 -16.94
C LEU A 47 13.24 -6.26 -17.06
N ILE A 48 13.70 -7.10 -16.16
CA ILE A 48 13.39 -8.53 -16.13
C ILE A 48 12.26 -8.77 -15.16
N PHE A 49 11.14 -9.27 -15.65
CA PHE A 49 9.98 -9.68 -14.86
C PHE A 49 10.10 -11.12 -14.43
N VAL A 50 9.94 -11.37 -13.13
CA VAL A 50 9.98 -12.70 -12.50
C VAL A 50 8.59 -13.02 -11.99
N ASN A 51 7.97 -14.10 -12.49
CA ASN A 51 6.55 -14.36 -12.30
C ASN A 51 6.26 -15.68 -11.55
N THR A 52 7.29 -16.44 -11.13
CA THR A 52 7.10 -17.76 -10.48
C THR A 52 7.54 -17.75 -9.02
N PRO A 53 6.98 -18.64 -8.17
CA PRO A 53 7.42 -18.76 -6.77
C PRO A 53 8.90 -19.07 -6.63
N LYS A 54 9.43 -19.96 -7.49
CA LYS A 54 10.86 -20.30 -7.49
C LYS A 54 11.71 -19.09 -7.80
N GLY A 55 11.34 -18.32 -8.84
CA GLY A 55 12.05 -17.08 -9.18
C GLY A 55 11.94 -16.02 -8.08
N MET A 56 10.76 -15.87 -7.47
CA MET A 56 10.57 -14.98 -6.31
C MET A 56 11.44 -15.40 -5.13
N GLN A 57 11.50 -16.69 -4.85
CA GLN A 57 12.36 -17.22 -3.79
C GLN A 57 13.84 -16.93 -4.07
N GLU A 58 14.35 -17.23 -5.27
CA GLU A 58 15.72 -16.92 -5.65
C GLU A 58 16.02 -15.42 -5.54
N LEU A 59 15.12 -14.56 -6.05
CA LEU A 59 15.27 -13.11 -6.04
C LEU A 59 15.34 -12.53 -4.62
N LEU A 60 14.47 -13.02 -3.72
CA LEU A 60 14.30 -12.43 -2.39
C LEU A 60 15.22 -13.05 -1.33
N THR A 61 15.70 -14.31 -1.51
CA THR A 61 16.62 -14.95 -0.58
C THR A 61 18.09 -14.66 -0.87
N ARG A 62 18.42 -14.35 -2.14
CA ARG A 62 19.77 -13.91 -2.57
C ARG A 62 19.96 -12.40 -2.45
N ASP A 63 18.91 -11.71 -1.98
CA ASP A 63 18.89 -10.27 -1.74
C ASP A 63 20.04 -9.85 -0.80
N THR A 64 20.66 -8.70 -1.07
CA THR A 64 21.84 -8.14 -0.41
C THR A 64 23.16 -8.89 -0.60
N LYS A 65 23.15 -10.17 -0.94
CA LYS A 65 24.34 -10.97 -1.25
C LYS A 65 24.76 -10.76 -2.70
N GLU A 66 23.93 -11.15 -3.63
CA GLU A 66 24.19 -11.15 -5.07
C GLU A 66 23.46 -10.01 -5.79
N PHE A 67 22.44 -9.45 -5.14
CA PHE A 67 21.72 -8.29 -5.64
C PHE A 67 21.96 -7.04 -4.78
N GLU A 68 21.77 -5.90 -5.39
CA GLU A 68 21.51 -4.63 -4.72
C GLU A 68 20.05 -4.27 -4.89
N ALA A 69 19.49 -3.55 -3.92
CA ALA A 69 18.14 -3.00 -4.00
C ALA A 69 18.22 -1.45 -3.95
N PRO A 70 18.70 -0.82 -5.04
CA PRO A 70 19.04 0.60 -5.03
C PRO A 70 17.80 1.48 -4.87
N GLY A 71 17.80 2.35 -3.86
CA GLY A 71 16.78 3.38 -3.65
C GLY A 71 16.78 4.43 -4.74
N GLY A 72 17.95 4.67 -5.37
CA GLY A 72 18.11 5.62 -6.46
C GLY A 72 17.19 5.36 -7.66
N VAL A 73 16.74 4.11 -7.88
CA VAL A 73 15.73 3.78 -8.90
C VAL A 73 14.39 4.50 -8.63
N ASN A 74 14.11 4.83 -7.37
CA ASN A 74 12.93 5.60 -6.97
C ASN A 74 13.18 7.11 -6.87
N GLY A 75 14.27 7.60 -7.43
CA GLY A 75 14.67 9.02 -7.38
C GLY A 75 13.58 10.01 -7.83
N ILE A 76 12.61 9.53 -8.61
CA ILE A 76 11.40 10.30 -8.99
C ILE A 76 10.57 10.74 -7.77
N LEU A 77 10.64 10.00 -6.65
CA LEU A 77 9.91 10.32 -5.42
C LEU A 77 10.67 11.32 -4.52
N ARG A 78 11.93 11.63 -4.86
CA ARG A 78 12.78 12.54 -4.07
C ARG A 78 12.13 13.89 -3.74
N PRO A 79 11.48 14.58 -4.70
CA PRO A 79 10.81 15.86 -4.39
C PRO A 79 9.67 15.72 -3.38
N LEU A 80 9.05 14.54 -3.30
CA LEU A 80 7.95 14.27 -2.36
C LEU A 80 8.47 13.87 -0.99
N LEU A 81 9.46 12.97 -0.93
CA LEU A 81 9.85 12.27 0.29
C LEU A 81 11.07 12.91 0.99
N GLY A 82 11.96 13.57 0.22
CA GLY A 82 13.26 14.05 0.70
C GLY A 82 14.37 13.00 0.54
N ASP A 83 15.62 13.42 0.74
CA ASP A 83 16.82 12.61 0.46
C ASP A 83 17.11 11.53 1.51
N LYS A 84 16.52 11.65 2.69
CA LYS A 84 16.73 10.75 3.83
C LYS A 84 15.69 9.63 3.93
N SER A 85 14.65 9.65 3.08
CA SER A 85 13.61 8.62 3.05
C SER A 85 14.19 7.21 2.86
N VAL A 86 13.77 6.26 3.67
CA VAL A 86 14.17 4.84 3.59
C VAL A 86 13.92 4.23 2.20
N ILE A 87 12.96 4.76 1.43
CA ILE A 87 12.67 4.35 0.05
C ILE A 87 13.83 4.72 -0.90
N LEU A 88 14.54 5.81 -0.62
CA LEU A 88 15.60 6.37 -1.46
C LEU A 88 17.01 6.01 -0.97
N LEU A 89 17.14 5.47 0.23
CA LEU A 89 18.43 5.08 0.81
C LEU A 89 18.89 3.72 0.31
N ASP A 90 20.22 3.51 0.33
CA ASP A 90 20.90 2.30 -0.10
C ASP A 90 21.77 1.71 1.03
N GLY A 91 22.11 0.44 0.89
CA GLY A 91 23.12 -0.26 1.69
C GLY A 91 22.89 -0.15 3.20
N ASP A 92 23.94 0.18 3.94
CA ASP A 92 23.89 0.25 5.39
C ASP A 92 23.01 1.39 5.92
N ARG A 93 22.93 2.51 5.19
CA ARG A 93 22.01 3.60 5.55
C ARG A 93 20.56 3.16 5.50
N HIS A 94 20.15 2.47 4.44
CA HIS A 94 18.82 1.88 4.35
C HIS A 94 18.56 0.88 5.50
N LYS A 95 19.54 0.04 5.81
CA LYS A 95 19.43 -0.96 6.89
C LYS A 95 19.26 -0.29 8.25
N ARG A 96 20.04 0.77 8.53
CA ARG A 96 19.95 1.58 9.75
C ARG A 96 18.56 2.21 9.90
N GLU A 97 18.12 2.97 8.88
CA GLU A 97 16.82 3.64 8.92
C GLU A 97 15.67 2.64 9.07
N ARG A 98 15.69 1.56 8.28
CA ARG A 98 14.68 0.52 8.41
C ARG A 98 14.60 -0.07 9.82
N LYS A 99 15.75 -0.29 10.49
CA LYS A 99 15.80 -0.81 11.84
C LYS A 99 15.21 0.16 12.87
N LEU A 100 15.41 1.46 12.67
CA LEU A 100 14.83 2.51 13.52
C LEU A 100 13.30 2.66 13.32
N LEU A 101 12.82 2.42 12.09
CA LEU A 101 11.41 2.56 11.73
C LEU A 101 10.53 1.35 12.12
N MET A 102 11.09 0.15 12.26
CA MET A 102 10.29 -1.07 12.45
C MET A 102 9.56 -1.19 13.80
N PRO A 103 10.14 -0.79 14.94
CA PRO A 103 9.55 -1.06 16.25
C PRO A 103 8.12 -0.55 16.46
N PRO A 104 7.70 0.61 15.93
CA PRO A 104 6.33 1.10 16.06
C PRO A 104 5.25 0.19 15.45
N PHE A 105 5.60 -0.63 14.47
CA PHE A 105 4.66 -1.46 13.70
C PHE A 105 4.51 -2.88 14.24
N HIS A 106 5.00 -3.18 15.47
CA HIS A 106 5.02 -4.53 16.02
C HIS A 106 4.55 -4.56 17.48
N GLY A 107 4.05 -5.74 17.90
CA GLY A 107 3.70 -6.04 19.29
C GLY A 107 2.42 -5.36 19.79
N ASP A 108 2.36 -5.14 21.12
CA ASP A 108 1.17 -4.62 21.83
C ASP A 108 0.77 -3.18 21.40
N ARG A 109 1.67 -2.46 20.74
CA ARG A 109 1.41 -1.12 20.22
C ARG A 109 0.31 -1.09 19.17
N MET A 110 0.19 -2.18 18.40
CA MET A 110 -0.88 -2.32 17.41
C MET A 110 -2.28 -2.27 18.03
N ARG A 111 -2.43 -2.73 19.29
CA ARG A 111 -3.71 -2.67 19.99
C ARG A 111 -4.19 -1.24 20.20
N ASN A 112 -3.29 -0.33 20.57
CA ASN A 112 -3.62 1.08 20.78
C ASN A 112 -4.13 1.76 19.50
N TYR A 113 -3.64 1.33 18.33
CA TYR A 113 -4.14 1.85 17.05
C TYR A 113 -5.51 1.28 16.69
N GLY A 114 -5.92 0.13 17.24
CA GLY A 114 -7.18 -0.52 16.89
C GLY A 114 -8.39 0.31 17.25
N GLU A 115 -8.49 0.78 18.49
CA GLU A 115 -9.56 1.65 18.96
C GLU A 115 -9.63 2.95 18.14
N LEU A 116 -8.46 3.51 17.86
CA LEU A 116 -8.33 4.72 17.05
C LEU A 116 -8.87 4.50 15.61
N ILE A 117 -8.51 3.38 14.98
CA ILE A 117 -8.97 3.04 13.62
C ILE A 117 -10.49 2.85 13.59
N LEU A 118 -11.06 2.14 14.56
CA LEU A 118 -12.51 1.94 14.65
C LEU A 118 -13.23 3.29 14.82
N LYS A 119 -12.76 4.13 15.74
CA LYS A 119 -13.32 5.47 15.97
C LYS A 119 -13.26 6.34 14.72
N ILE A 120 -12.12 6.43 14.06
CA ILE A 120 -11.92 7.21 12.81
C ILE A 120 -12.84 6.67 11.71
N THR A 121 -12.97 5.34 11.59
CA THR A 121 -13.85 4.73 10.61
C THR A 121 -15.30 5.13 10.85
N GLN A 122 -15.77 5.06 12.10
CA GLN A 122 -17.11 5.48 12.48
C GLN A 122 -17.35 6.96 12.20
N GLU A 123 -16.42 7.84 12.54
CA GLU A 123 -16.49 9.29 12.26
C GLU A 123 -16.59 9.58 10.77
N ALA A 124 -15.75 8.95 9.95
CA ALA A 124 -15.74 9.15 8.50
C ALA A 124 -17.03 8.67 7.83
N THR A 125 -17.52 7.49 8.23
CA THR A 125 -18.73 6.87 7.66
C THR A 125 -20.03 7.46 8.19
N SER A 126 -20.03 8.12 9.36
CA SER A 126 -21.20 8.83 9.93
C SER A 126 -21.76 9.93 9.00
N LYS A 127 -20.94 10.41 8.07
CA LYS A 127 -21.32 11.42 7.05
C LYS A 127 -22.18 10.84 5.93
N TRP A 128 -22.25 9.53 5.79
CA TRP A 128 -23.07 8.89 4.78
C TRP A 128 -24.55 9.07 5.09
N LYS A 129 -25.34 9.33 4.05
CA LYS A 129 -26.79 9.54 4.18
C LYS A 129 -27.54 8.49 3.38
N PRO A 130 -28.62 7.93 3.92
CA PRO A 130 -29.46 6.96 3.23
C PRO A 130 -29.92 7.50 1.86
N GLY A 131 -29.82 6.66 0.83
CA GLY A 131 -30.22 7.01 -0.53
C GLY A 131 -29.25 7.93 -1.30
N GLN A 132 -28.17 8.40 -0.68
CA GLN A 132 -27.18 9.23 -1.37
C GLN A 132 -25.98 8.40 -1.86
N PRO A 133 -25.64 8.49 -3.15
CA PRO A 133 -24.45 7.86 -3.67
C PRO A 133 -23.17 8.53 -3.14
N PHE A 134 -22.13 7.73 -2.93
CA PHE A 134 -20.80 8.17 -2.56
C PHE A 134 -19.73 7.35 -3.30
N ILE A 135 -18.50 7.84 -3.32
CA ILE A 135 -17.33 7.14 -3.87
C ILE A 135 -16.57 6.51 -2.71
N ALA A 136 -16.57 5.17 -2.63
CA ALA A 136 -15.96 4.45 -1.51
C ALA A 136 -14.49 4.84 -1.28
N ARG A 137 -13.68 4.94 -2.36
CA ARG A 137 -12.28 5.32 -2.26
C ARG A 137 -12.06 6.66 -1.54
N ASN A 138 -12.94 7.64 -1.74
CA ASN A 138 -12.79 8.95 -1.10
C ASN A 138 -12.93 8.84 0.43
N THR A 139 -13.89 8.05 0.91
CA THR A 139 -14.04 7.79 2.35
C THR A 139 -12.87 6.98 2.89
N MET A 140 -12.38 5.98 2.15
CA MET A 140 -11.21 5.21 2.56
C MET A 140 -9.95 6.11 2.65
N GLN A 141 -9.78 7.06 1.75
CA GLN A 141 -8.71 8.06 1.83
C GLN A 141 -8.87 8.98 3.05
N GLU A 142 -10.10 9.36 3.40
CA GLU A 142 -10.34 10.16 4.61
C GLU A 142 -9.95 9.39 5.87
N ILE A 143 -10.29 8.10 5.95
CA ILE A 143 -9.92 7.22 7.06
C ILE A 143 -8.40 7.11 7.16
N THR A 144 -7.72 6.71 6.09
CA THR A 144 -6.26 6.48 6.11
C THR A 144 -5.48 7.76 6.41
N LEU A 145 -5.93 8.91 5.91
CA LEU A 145 -5.31 10.19 6.24
C LEU A 145 -5.46 10.54 7.72
N ALA A 146 -6.64 10.33 8.30
CA ALA A 146 -6.87 10.58 9.71
C ALA A 146 -6.07 9.62 10.59
N VAL A 147 -5.99 8.33 10.22
CA VAL A 147 -5.13 7.34 10.92
C VAL A 147 -3.67 7.79 10.91
N ILE A 148 -3.13 8.22 9.77
CA ILE A 148 -1.74 8.69 9.70
C ILE A 148 -1.54 9.94 10.56
N LEU A 149 -2.40 10.94 10.48
CA LEU A 149 -2.26 12.17 11.27
C LEU A 149 -2.30 11.87 12.79
N GLN A 150 -3.12 10.93 13.22
CA GLN A 150 -3.29 10.62 14.64
C GLN A 150 -2.33 9.53 15.13
N ALA A 151 -2.22 8.39 14.43
CA ALA A 151 -1.36 7.28 14.87
C ALA A 151 0.12 7.52 14.56
N VAL A 152 0.44 8.16 13.42
CA VAL A 152 1.84 8.38 13.01
C VAL A 152 2.37 9.70 13.55
N PHE A 153 1.66 10.80 13.31
CA PHE A 153 2.13 12.13 13.75
C PHE A 153 1.68 12.46 15.18
N GLY A 154 0.70 11.75 15.73
CA GLY A 154 0.15 12.02 17.06
C GLY A 154 -0.53 13.39 17.15
N ILE A 155 -1.05 13.93 16.05
CA ILE A 155 -1.76 15.20 15.98
C ILE A 155 -3.25 14.89 15.82
N TYR A 156 -4.06 15.21 16.84
CA TYR A 156 -5.46 14.81 16.91
C TYR A 156 -6.42 15.91 16.48
N GLU A 157 -6.12 17.17 16.83
CA GLU A 157 -7.02 18.33 16.62
C GLU A 157 -6.24 19.64 16.58
N GLY A 158 -6.93 20.73 16.27
CA GLY A 158 -6.38 22.08 16.26
C GLY A 158 -5.95 22.58 14.90
N SER A 159 -5.52 23.83 14.83
CA SER A 159 -5.19 24.51 13.57
C SER A 159 -4.09 23.80 12.78
N ARG A 160 -3.09 23.24 13.44
CA ARG A 160 -1.99 22.45 12.82
C ARG A 160 -2.55 21.19 12.14
N TYR A 161 -3.47 20.48 12.80
CA TYR A 161 -4.14 19.31 12.22
C TYR A 161 -4.90 19.66 10.94
N ASP A 162 -5.75 20.71 11.02
CA ASP A 162 -6.56 21.11 9.89
C ASP A 162 -5.74 21.61 8.70
N GLU A 163 -4.66 22.35 8.97
CA GLU A 163 -3.76 22.84 7.94
C GLU A 163 -2.96 21.70 7.30
N LEU A 164 -2.37 20.81 8.08
CA LEU A 164 -1.68 19.60 7.57
C LEU A 164 -2.62 18.73 6.73
N LYS A 165 -3.83 18.46 7.22
CA LYS A 165 -4.82 17.65 6.50
C LYS A 165 -5.10 18.24 5.11
N LYS A 166 -5.31 19.54 4.99
CA LYS A 166 -5.55 20.23 3.71
C LYS A 166 -4.35 20.21 2.78
N LEU A 167 -3.16 20.52 3.31
CA LEU A 167 -1.93 20.56 2.52
C LEU A 167 -1.55 19.18 2.02
N ILE A 168 -1.66 18.16 2.86
CA ILE A 168 -1.35 16.77 2.51
C ILE A 168 -2.32 16.25 1.45
N ALA A 169 -3.63 16.46 1.62
CA ALA A 169 -4.61 16.07 0.61
C ALA A 169 -4.30 16.72 -0.75
N SER A 170 -3.89 18.00 -0.74
CA SER A 170 -3.49 18.73 -1.95
C SER A 170 -2.16 18.19 -2.54
N LEU A 171 -1.18 17.83 -1.70
CA LEU A 171 0.09 17.26 -2.14
C LEU A 171 -0.11 15.90 -2.81
N LEU A 172 -0.92 15.04 -2.20
CA LEU A 172 -1.22 13.70 -2.72
C LEU A 172 -1.99 13.76 -4.04
N SER A 173 -2.83 14.79 -4.25
CA SER A 173 -3.55 14.99 -5.52
C SER A 173 -2.62 15.22 -6.72
N VAL A 174 -1.35 15.59 -6.51
CA VAL A 174 -0.33 15.69 -7.58
C VAL A 174 -0.06 14.32 -8.22
N THR A 175 -0.28 13.23 -7.51
CA THR A 175 -0.12 11.86 -8.06
C THR A 175 -1.42 11.29 -8.63
N ASP A 176 -2.54 11.99 -8.51
CA ASP A 176 -3.88 11.49 -8.84
C ASP A 176 -4.16 11.34 -10.33
N SER A 177 -3.52 12.12 -11.17
CA SER A 177 -3.71 12.04 -12.62
C SER A 177 -2.38 11.86 -13.37
N PRO A 178 -2.39 11.24 -14.56
CA PRO A 178 -1.21 11.16 -15.41
C PRO A 178 -0.62 12.54 -15.76
N PHE A 179 -1.47 13.56 -15.89
CA PHE A 179 -1.05 14.91 -16.20
C PHE A 179 -0.34 15.57 -15.02
N SER A 180 -0.89 15.53 -13.82
CA SER A 180 -0.26 16.12 -12.63
C SER A 180 0.98 15.31 -12.20
N SER A 181 0.96 13.98 -12.30
CA SER A 181 2.12 13.14 -12.00
C SER A 181 3.29 13.37 -12.98
N SER A 182 3.02 13.87 -14.20
CA SER A 182 4.08 14.22 -15.17
C SER A 182 5.08 15.23 -14.62
N LEU A 183 4.67 16.08 -13.67
CA LEU A 183 5.57 17.01 -12.95
C LEU A 183 6.73 16.31 -12.23
N LEU A 184 6.50 15.09 -11.76
CA LEU A 184 7.55 14.30 -11.10
C LEU A 184 8.45 13.57 -12.11
N PHE A 185 7.92 13.21 -13.29
CA PHE A 185 8.66 12.44 -14.31
C PHE A 185 9.52 13.30 -15.23
N PHE A 186 9.15 14.54 -15.49
CA PHE A 186 9.84 15.39 -16.46
C PHE A 186 10.55 16.56 -15.78
N HIS A 187 11.86 16.46 -15.63
CA HIS A 187 12.72 17.47 -15.01
C HIS A 187 12.58 18.87 -15.64
N TRP A 188 12.28 18.94 -16.95
CA TRP A 188 12.06 20.22 -17.62
C TRP A 188 10.79 20.96 -17.17
N LEU A 189 9.80 20.23 -16.59
CA LEU A 189 8.61 20.82 -15.94
C LEU A 189 8.91 21.30 -14.50
N GLN A 190 10.03 20.90 -13.93
CA GLN A 190 10.43 21.21 -12.55
C GLN A 190 11.13 22.58 -12.46
N LYS A 191 10.52 23.60 -13.08
CA LYS A 191 11.01 24.97 -13.01
C LYS A 191 10.12 25.80 -12.09
N ASP A 192 10.74 26.42 -11.09
CA ASP A 192 10.05 27.36 -10.20
C ASP A 192 9.96 28.75 -10.85
N TRP A 193 8.82 29.03 -11.44
CA TRP A 193 8.49 30.37 -11.95
C TRP A 193 7.53 31.13 -11.00
N GLY A 194 7.58 30.83 -9.70
CA GLY A 194 6.71 31.45 -8.71
C GLY A 194 5.44 30.65 -8.42
N ALA A 195 4.57 31.23 -7.60
CA ALA A 195 3.34 30.56 -7.13
C ALA A 195 2.31 30.26 -8.24
N TRP A 196 2.44 30.87 -9.39
CA TRP A 196 1.55 30.61 -10.54
C TRP A 196 1.93 29.35 -11.34
N SER A 197 3.18 28.90 -11.26
CA SER A 197 3.60 27.65 -11.93
C SER A 197 3.19 26.41 -11.14
N PRO A 198 2.84 25.28 -11.80
CA PRO A 198 2.49 24.03 -11.10
C PRO A 198 3.59 23.54 -10.16
N TRP A 199 4.86 23.60 -10.62
CA TRP A 199 6.00 23.20 -9.81
C TRP A 199 6.25 24.16 -8.64
N GLY A 200 6.16 25.45 -8.88
CA GLY A 200 6.29 26.45 -7.81
C GLY A 200 5.20 26.33 -6.75
N ARG A 201 3.96 26.01 -7.12
CA ARG A 201 2.90 25.70 -6.15
C ARG A 201 3.22 24.46 -5.33
N PHE A 202 3.69 23.40 -5.99
CA PHE A 202 4.13 22.17 -5.32
C PHE A 202 5.23 22.46 -4.30
N LEU A 203 6.28 23.20 -4.66
CA LEU A 203 7.39 23.54 -3.76
C LEU A 203 6.92 24.33 -2.54
N ARG A 204 6.04 25.30 -2.72
CA ARG A 204 5.51 26.12 -1.61
C ARG A 204 4.63 25.32 -0.67
N MET A 205 3.82 24.44 -1.22
CA MET A 205 3.00 23.51 -0.43
C MET A 205 3.91 22.55 0.37
N ARG A 206 4.94 21.99 -0.27
CA ARG A 206 5.92 21.12 0.36
C ARG A 206 6.66 21.84 1.49
N GLN A 207 7.12 23.06 1.24
CA GLN A 207 7.79 23.91 2.24
C GLN A 207 6.89 24.19 3.46
N LYS A 208 5.61 24.41 3.23
CA LYS A 208 4.65 24.65 4.32
C LYS A 208 4.44 23.40 5.18
N ILE A 209 4.35 22.22 4.55
CA ILE A 209 4.28 20.95 5.25
C ILE A 209 5.55 20.74 6.08
N ASP A 210 6.73 20.98 5.51
CA ASP A 210 8.01 20.88 6.23
C ASP A 210 8.05 21.77 7.47
N GLN A 211 7.62 23.03 7.35
CA GLN A 211 7.56 23.94 8.48
C GLN A 211 6.66 23.42 9.61
N LEU A 212 5.51 22.86 9.29
CA LEU A 212 4.59 22.31 10.28
C LEU A 212 5.14 21.04 10.93
N LEU A 213 5.83 20.17 10.15
CA LEU A 213 6.45 18.96 10.67
C LEU A 213 7.66 19.28 11.57
N PHE A 214 8.54 20.21 11.17
CA PHE A 214 9.64 20.65 12.01
C PHE A 214 9.13 21.31 13.28
N ALA A 215 8.10 22.13 13.22
CA ALA A 215 7.52 22.74 14.42
C ALA A 215 6.97 21.69 15.39
N GLU A 216 6.37 20.59 14.87
CA GLU A 216 5.92 19.47 15.70
C GLU A 216 7.10 18.72 16.35
N ILE A 217 8.16 18.45 15.59
CA ILE A 217 9.38 17.80 16.09
C ILE A 217 10.03 18.64 17.18
N ASP A 218 10.20 19.93 16.95
CA ASP A 218 10.80 20.87 17.91
C ASP A 218 10.00 20.96 19.21
N GLU A 219 8.67 21.10 19.11
CA GLU A 219 7.79 21.16 20.27
C GLU A 219 7.91 19.91 21.12
N ARG A 220 7.99 18.72 20.50
CA ARG A 220 8.16 17.45 21.21
C ARG A 220 9.54 17.29 21.84
N ARG A 221 10.59 17.79 21.20
CA ARG A 221 11.94 17.79 21.82
C ARG A 221 11.99 18.66 23.07
N GLN A 222 11.29 19.80 23.04
CA GLN A 222 11.21 20.71 24.20
C GLN A 222 10.31 20.17 25.32
N ASN A 223 9.21 19.50 24.95
CA ASN A 223 8.20 18.99 25.86
C ASN A 223 8.10 17.46 25.74
N TRP A 224 9.23 16.77 25.98
CA TRP A 224 9.28 15.31 25.85
C TRP A 224 8.32 14.61 26.80
N ASP A 225 7.47 13.73 26.25
CA ASP A 225 6.51 12.94 27.00
C ASP A 225 6.65 11.44 26.62
N GLU A 226 7.17 10.66 27.57
CA GLU A 226 7.39 9.22 27.42
C GLU A 226 6.08 8.42 27.32
N SER A 227 4.97 8.98 27.78
CA SER A 227 3.66 8.31 27.75
C SER A 227 3.04 8.26 26.35
N ARG A 228 3.52 9.07 25.41
CA ARG A 228 3.02 9.10 24.05
C ARG A 228 3.41 7.84 23.27
N THR A 229 2.43 7.28 22.60
CA THR A 229 2.55 6.00 21.86
C THR A 229 2.48 6.15 20.34
N ASP A 230 2.37 7.38 19.84
CA ASP A 230 2.39 7.64 18.41
C ASP A 230 3.76 7.33 17.77
N ILE A 231 3.75 7.05 16.46
CA ILE A 231 4.94 6.57 15.73
C ILE A 231 6.07 7.62 15.76
N LEU A 232 5.75 8.91 15.64
CA LEU A 232 6.76 9.99 15.72
C LEU A 232 7.51 9.95 17.04
N ASN A 233 6.79 9.84 18.18
CA ASN A 233 7.42 9.77 19.49
C ASN A 233 8.35 8.56 19.62
N LEU A 234 7.93 7.41 19.08
CA LEU A 234 8.74 6.19 19.08
C LEU A 234 9.97 6.30 18.18
N MET A 235 9.87 6.97 17.02
CA MET A 235 11.01 7.26 16.16
C MET A 235 12.01 8.21 16.83
N MET A 236 11.53 9.23 17.52
CA MET A 236 12.38 10.17 18.28
C MET A 236 13.11 9.49 19.44
N ALA A 237 12.49 8.48 20.06
CA ALA A 237 13.10 7.67 21.11
C ALA A 237 14.10 6.63 20.59
N ALA A 238 13.96 6.20 19.33
CA ALA A 238 14.80 5.15 18.75
C ALA A 238 16.27 5.54 18.69
N ARG A 239 17.15 4.54 18.86
CA ARG A 239 18.61 4.69 18.77
C ARG A 239 19.16 3.59 17.87
N ASP A 240 20.15 3.93 17.07
CA ASP A 240 20.86 2.96 16.25
C ASP A 240 21.90 2.17 17.11
N GLU A 241 22.70 1.34 16.44
CA GLU A 241 23.71 0.49 17.12
C GLU A 241 24.81 1.30 17.80
N ASP A 242 25.06 2.53 17.36
CA ASP A 242 26.02 3.46 17.93
C ASP A 242 25.37 4.40 18.98
N GLY A 243 24.11 4.17 19.35
CA GLY A 243 23.35 4.99 20.28
C GLY A 243 22.87 6.33 19.71
N GLN A 244 22.98 6.56 18.39
CA GLN A 244 22.60 7.82 17.77
C GLN A 244 21.10 7.87 17.47
N PRO A 245 20.42 8.99 17.75
CA PRO A 245 19.03 9.20 17.37
C PRO A 245 18.90 9.50 15.86
N MET A 246 17.67 9.53 15.37
CA MET A 246 17.34 10.13 14.10
C MET A 246 17.46 11.66 14.18
N THR A 247 18.00 12.26 13.13
CA THR A 247 18.01 13.72 12.95
C THR A 247 16.62 14.24 12.61
N ASP A 248 16.38 15.54 12.77
CA ASP A 248 15.08 16.15 12.45
C ASP A 248 14.75 16.05 10.95
N GLU A 249 15.77 16.08 10.10
CA GLU A 249 15.61 15.85 8.67
C GLU A 249 15.21 14.40 8.35
N GLU A 250 15.84 13.43 9.02
CA GLU A 250 15.47 12.01 8.90
C GLU A 250 14.03 11.80 9.37
N LEU A 251 13.67 12.33 10.54
CA LEU A 251 12.30 12.26 11.06
C LEU A 251 11.27 12.85 10.09
N ARG A 252 11.55 14.07 9.57
CA ARG A 252 10.67 14.74 8.61
C ARG A 252 10.49 13.92 7.33
N ASP A 253 11.58 13.40 6.75
CA ASP A 253 11.54 12.62 5.51
C ASP A 253 10.82 11.27 5.71
N GLU A 254 11.00 10.65 6.86
CA GLU A 254 10.29 9.41 7.17
C GLU A 254 8.81 9.63 7.48
N LEU A 255 8.42 10.74 8.13
CA LEU A 255 7.02 11.11 8.29
C LEU A 255 6.31 11.27 6.93
N LEU A 256 6.98 11.91 5.97
CA LEU A 256 6.47 12.04 4.61
C LEU A 256 6.43 10.71 3.86
N THR A 257 7.42 9.85 4.12
CA THR A 257 7.47 8.49 3.58
C THR A 257 6.29 7.66 4.08
N LEU A 258 6.03 7.66 5.39
CA LEU A 258 4.91 6.95 5.99
C LEU A 258 3.56 7.49 5.49
N LEU A 259 3.45 8.80 5.37
CA LEU A 259 2.27 9.45 4.81
C LEU A 259 1.98 9.00 3.38
N PHE A 260 2.97 9.14 2.50
CA PHE A 260 2.82 8.80 1.09
C PHE A 260 2.54 7.31 0.88
N ALA A 261 3.30 6.46 1.59
CA ALA A 261 3.19 5.02 1.47
C ALA A 261 1.91 4.45 2.11
N GLY A 262 1.46 4.99 3.24
CA GLY A 262 0.34 4.44 4.00
C GLY A 262 -1.04 4.90 3.53
N HIS A 263 -1.16 6.15 3.08
CA HIS A 263 -2.47 6.73 2.74
C HIS A 263 -3.12 6.09 1.52
N GLU A 264 -2.52 6.26 0.35
CA GLU A 264 -3.14 5.85 -0.92
C GLU A 264 -3.22 4.33 -1.08
N THR A 265 -2.22 3.61 -0.58
CA THR A 265 -2.15 2.16 -0.75
C THR A 265 -3.23 1.44 0.06
N THR A 266 -3.38 1.79 1.33
CA THR A 266 -4.38 1.18 2.21
C THR A 266 -5.80 1.58 1.79
N ALA A 267 -6.03 2.84 1.41
CA ALA A 267 -7.32 3.29 0.88
C ALA A 267 -7.73 2.53 -0.39
N THR A 268 -6.78 2.27 -1.29
CA THR A 268 -7.00 1.48 -2.51
C THR A 268 -7.37 0.03 -2.18
N ALA A 269 -6.65 -0.60 -1.23
CA ALA A 269 -6.96 -1.97 -0.80
C ALA A 269 -8.37 -2.08 -0.20
N MET A 270 -8.75 -1.15 0.68
CA MET A 270 -10.08 -1.11 1.29
C MET A 270 -11.19 -0.85 0.25
N ALA A 271 -10.95 0.02 -0.72
CA ALA A 271 -11.91 0.25 -1.81
C ALA A 271 -12.13 -1.02 -2.64
N TRP A 272 -11.07 -1.75 -3.00
CA TRP A 272 -11.18 -3.03 -3.68
C TRP A 272 -11.89 -4.10 -2.82
N ALA A 273 -11.64 -4.13 -1.51
CA ALA A 273 -12.35 -5.05 -0.62
C ALA A 273 -13.85 -4.79 -0.62
N LEU A 274 -14.29 -3.54 -0.47
CA LEU A 274 -15.70 -3.17 -0.56
C LEU A 274 -16.32 -3.56 -1.91
N TYR A 275 -15.61 -3.33 -3.02
CA TYR A 275 -16.07 -3.74 -4.34
C TYR A 275 -16.34 -5.24 -4.42
N TRP A 276 -15.40 -6.06 -4.01
CA TRP A 276 -15.52 -7.52 -4.13
C TRP A 276 -16.56 -8.09 -3.17
N ILE A 277 -16.63 -7.59 -1.94
CA ILE A 277 -17.62 -8.01 -0.95
C ILE A 277 -19.04 -7.76 -1.47
N TYR A 278 -19.31 -6.56 -1.99
CA TYR A 278 -20.66 -6.21 -2.47
C TYR A 278 -20.93 -6.67 -3.92
N ARG A 279 -19.92 -7.08 -4.65
CA ARG A 279 -20.07 -7.72 -5.96
C ARG A 279 -20.49 -9.18 -5.86
N GLN A 280 -20.20 -9.84 -4.73
CA GLN A 280 -20.49 -11.25 -4.49
C GLN A 280 -21.36 -11.42 -3.22
N PRO A 281 -22.67 -11.59 -3.36
CA PRO A 281 -23.59 -11.69 -2.23
C PRO A 281 -23.25 -12.81 -1.24
N GLU A 282 -22.70 -13.93 -1.72
CA GLU A 282 -22.30 -15.06 -0.88
C GLU A 282 -21.11 -14.71 0.03
N VAL A 283 -20.13 -13.97 -0.49
CA VAL A 283 -18.98 -13.49 0.30
C VAL A 283 -19.46 -12.50 1.35
N HIS A 284 -20.34 -11.57 0.98
CA HIS A 284 -20.91 -10.61 1.90
C HIS A 284 -21.69 -11.31 3.04
N GLN A 285 -22.52 -12.30 2.70
CA GLN A 285 -23.32 -13.04 3.69
C GLN A 285 -22.44 -13.82 4.67
N LYS A 286 -21.43 -14.55 4.18
CA LYS A 286 -20.48 -15.30 5.02
C LYS A 286 -19.71 -14.38 5.96
N LEU A 287 -19.28 -13.20 5.46
CA LEU A 287 -18.57 -12.21 6.26
C LEU A 287 -19.48 -11.64 7.37
N ILE A 288 -20.75 -11.35 7.06
CA ILE A 288 -21.73 -10.93 8.07
C ILE A 288 -21.89 -12.01 9.14
N GLN A 289 -22.08 -13.27 8.74
CA GLN A 289 -22.24 -14.39 9.68
C GLN A 289 -21.02 -14.52 10.62
N GLU A 290 -19.80 -14.33 10.10
CA GLU A 290 -18.61 -14.34 10.94
C GLU A 290 -18.60 -13.14 11.91
N LEU A 291 -18.90 -11.94 11.43
CA LEU A 291 -18.92 -10.73 12.25
C LEU A 291 -20.02 -10.77 13.35
N GLU A 292 -21.16 -11.42 13.10
CA GLU A 292 -22.23 -11.61 14.07
C GLU A 292 -21.87 -12.57 15.22
N THR A 293 -20.75 -13.31 15.10
CA THR A 293 -20.22 -14.12 16.21
C THR A 293 -19.48 -13.28 17.26
N LEU A 294 -19.16 -12.04 16.95
CA LEU A 294 -18.41 -11.16 17.83
C LEU A 294 -19.31 -10.57 18.93
N PRO A 295 -18.80 -10.39 20.16
CA PRO A 295 -19.47 -9.57 21.16
C PRO A 295 -19.56 -8.11 20.71
N VAL A 296 -20.51 -7.36 21.26
CA VAL A 296 -20.77 -5.95 20.89
C VAL A 296 -19.51 -5.08 21.04
N ASP A 297 -18.70 -5.33 22.08
CA ASP A 297 -17.47 -4.60 22.38
C ASP A 297 -16.25 -5.48 22.11
N ALA A 298 -16.19 -6.09 20.93
CA ALA A 298 -15.09 -6.97 20.56
C ALA A 298 -13.76 -6.20 20.53
N ASP A 299 -12.75 -6.73 21.22
CA ASP A 299 -11.39 -6.21 21.16
C ASP A 299 -10.90 -6.17 19.68
N PRO A 300 -10.25 -5.07 19.22
CA PRO A 300 -9.75 -4.95 17.87
C PRO A 300 -8.87 -6.11 17.41
N MET A 301 -8.11 -6.73 18.32
CA MET A 301 -7.28 -7.91 17.99
C MET A 301 -8.14 -9.15 17.75
N THR A 302 -9.33 -9.25 18.33
CA THR A 302 -10.29 -10.34 18.05
C THR A 302 -10.85 -10.18 16.64
N ILE A 303 -11.26 -8.97 16.26
CA ILE A 303 -11.69 -8.65 14.89
C ILE A 303 -10.58 -8.96 13.88
N PHE A 304 -9.35 -8.51 14.16
CA PHE A 304 -8.19 -8.72 13.29
C PHE A 304 -7.91 -10.20 12.99
N ARG A 305 -8.19 -11.10 13.95
CA ARG A 305 -7.93 -12.54 13.85
C ARG A 305 -9.03 -13.34 13.17
N LEU A 306 -10.16 -12.73 12.81
CA LEU A 306 -11.26 -13.40 12.14
C LEU A 306 -10.76 -14.09 10.84
N PRO A 307 -10.99 -15.40 10.69
CA PRO A 307 -10.43 -16.16 9.59
C PRO A 307 -11.03 -15.79 8.24
N TYR A 308 -12.36 -15.63 8.13
CA TYR A 308 -12.99 -15.30 6.85
C TYR A 308 -12.71 -13.85 6.43
N LEU A 309 -12.75 -12.90 7.36
CA LEU A 309 -12.31 -11.52 7.11
C LEU A 309 -10.85 -11.49 6.61
N THR A 310 -9.98 -12.29 7.22
CA THR A 310 -8.59 -12.41 6.79
C THR A 310 -8.50 -12.95 5.36
N ALA A 311 -9.27 -13.98 5.05
CA ALA A 311 -9.31 -14.58 3.72
C ALA A 311 -9.83 -13.61 2.65
N VAL A 312 -10.88 -12.83 2.96
CA VAL A 312 -11.42 -11.78 2.09
C VAL A 312 -10.37 -10.70 1.81
N CYS A 313 -9.69 -10.21 2.83
CA CYS A 313 -8.63 -9.20 2.67
C CYS A 313 -7.45 -9.74 1.85
N ASN A 314 -7.02 -10.99 2.10
CA ASN A 314 -5.94 -11.61 1.34
C ASN A 314 -6.31 -11.83 -0.12
N GLU A 315 -7.53 -12.31 -0.40
CA GLU A 315 -7.99 -12.51 -1.78
C GLU A 315 -8.13 -11.18 -2.52
N THR A 316 -8.52 -10.11 -1.83
CA THR A 316 -8.51 -8.75 -2.39
C THR A 316 -7.10 -8.35 -2.83
N LEU A 317 -6.11 -8.54 -1.97
CA LEU A 317 -4.71 -8.23 -2.26
C LEU A 317 -4.08 -9.19 -3.28
N ARG A 318 -4.62 -10.40 -3.44
CA ARG A 318 -4.22 -11.32 -4.49
C ARG A 318 -4.70 -10.88 -5.86
N ILE A 319 -6.00 -10.67 -6.01
CA ILE A 319 -6.61 -10.41 -7.34
C ILE A 319 -6.23 -9.04 -7.87
N TYR A 320 -6.16 -8.02 -7.00
CA TYR A 320 -5.70 -6.67 -7.33
C TYR A 320 -4.65 -6.20 -6.31
N PRO A 321 -3.40 -6.70 -6.42
CA PRO A 321 -2.31 -6.24 -5.57
C PRO A 321 -2.12 -4.74 -5.77
N VAL A 322 -2.08 -3.98 -4.69
CA VAL A 322 -1.93 -2.53 -4.75
C VAL A 322 -0.60 -2.16 -5.41
N GLY A 323 0.50 -2.83 -5.02
CA GLY A 323 1.78 -2.78 -5.71
C GLY A 323 1.89 -3.95 -6.70
N MET A 324 1.98 -3.65 -8.00
CA MET A 324 2.08 -4.66 -9.05
C MET A 324 3.42 -5.38 -9.08
N LEU A 325 4.47 -4.72 -8.63
CA LEU A 325 5.87 -5.15 -8.70
C LEU A 325 6.53 -5.06 -7.33
N THR A 326 7.51 -5.93 -7.08
CA THR A 326 8.43 -5.74 -5.95
C THR A 326 9.34 -4.53 -6.21
N PHE A 327 10.04 -4.10 -5.17
CA PHE A 327 11.19 -3.22 -5.33
C PHE A 327 12.22 -3.89 -6.27
N PRO A 328 12.86 -3.15 -7.20
CA PRO A 328 13.83 -3.73 -8.13
C PRO A 328 15.06 -4.26 -7.39
N ARG A 329 15.68 -5.27 -8.02
CA ARG A 329 16.96 -5.84 -7.65
C ARG A 329 17.91 -5.70 -8.83
N VAL A 330 19.15 -5.33 -8.56
CA VAL A 330 20.20 -5.17 -9.57
C VAL A 330 21.30 -6.16 -9.26
N THR A 331 21.74 -6.94 -10.25
CA THR A 331 22.83 -7.91 -10.10
C THR A 331 24.16 -7.18 -9.86
N LYS A 332 24.92 -7.60 -8.84
CA LYS A 332 26.25 -7.02 -8.50
C LYS A 332 27.35 -7.49 -9.44
N ALA A 333 27.23 -8.71 -9.95
CA ALA A 333 28.16 -9.37 -10.85
C ALA A 333 27.38 -10.25 -11.81
N PRO A 334 28.01 -10.73 -12.90
CA PRO A 334 27.41 -11.76 -13.74
C PRO A 334 27.04 -12.99 -12.91
N MET A 335 25.83 -13.53 -13.13
CA MET A 335 25.31 -14.63 -12.32
C MET A 335 24.30 -15.46 -13.09
N GLU A 336 24.11 -16.70 -12.65
CA GLU A 336 23.00 -17.53 -13.09
C GLU A 336 21.74 -17.28 -12.25
N PHE A 337 20.60 -17.09 -12.91
CA PHE A 337 19.30 -16.89 -12.30
C PHE A 337 18.24 -17.69 -13.08
N MET A 338 17.54 -18.61 -12.43
CA MET A 338 16.54 -19.50 -13.05
C MET A 338 17.04 -20.22 -14.32
N GLY A 339 18.34 -20.53 -14.42
CA GLY A 339 18.97 -21.17 -15.59
C GLY A 339 19.28 -20.21 -16.75
N TYR A 340 19.21 -18.89 -16.53
CA TYR A 340 19.64 -17.85 -17.44
C TYR A 340 20.90 -17.14 -16.93
N GLU A 341 21.81 -16.79 -17.82
CA GLU A 341 22.93 -15.93 -17.47
C GLU A 341 22.52 -14.46 -17.53
N LEU A 342 22.78 -13.76 -16.46
CA LEU A 342 22.53 -12.34 -16.32
C LEU A 342 23.84 -11.58 -16.18
N GLU A 343 23.98 -10.50 -16.91
CA GLU A 343 25.12 -9.59 -16.78
C GLU A 343 25.04 -8.76 -15.48
N ALA A 344 26.17 -8.27 -15.00
CA ALA A 344 26.19 -7.27 -13.94
C ALA A 344 25.35 -6.04 -14.32
N GLY A 345 24.59 -5.50 -13.37
CA GLY A 345 23.70 -4.36 -13.63
C GLY A 345 22.34 -4.75 -14.22
N SER A 346 22.04 -6.05 -14.41
CA SER A 346 20.70 -6.51 -14.82
C SER A 346 19.67 -6.16 -13.76
N VAL A 347 18.55 -5.55 -14.17
CA VAL A 347 17.48 -5.09 -13.28
C VAL A 347 16.33 -6.10 -13.28
N LEU A 348 16.03 -6.69 -12.12
CA LEU A 348 14.96 -7.67 -11.94
C LEU A 348 13.86 -7.11 -11.02
N VAL A 349 12.62 -7.48 -11.32
CA VAL A 349 11.47 -7.24 -10.43
C VAL A 349 10.63 -8.48 -10.32
N GLY A 350 10.20 -8.82 -9.12
CA GLY A 350 9.12 -9.80 -8.93
C GLY A 350 7.80 -9.17 -9.37
N CYS A 351 7.12 -9.80 -10.32
CA CYS A 351 5.83 -9.33 -10.78
C CYS A 351 4.72 -9.94 -9.93
N ILE A 352 4.35 -9.24 -8.86
CA ILE A 352 3.31 -9.68 -7.91
C ILE A 352 1.98 -9.92 -8.64
N TYR A 353 1.63 -9.02 -9.57
CA TYR A 353 0.40 -9.12 -10.34
C TYR A 353 0.31 -10.42 -11.15
N LEU A 354 1.36 -10.80 -11.87
CA LEU A 354 1.39 -12.03 -12.67
C LEU A 354 1.58 -13.28 -11.81
N LEU A 355 2.40 -13.20 -10.76
CA LEU A 355 2.57 -14.30 -9.79
C LEU A 355 1.22 -14.72 -9.20
N HIS A 356 0.40 -13.74 -8.79
CA HIS A 356 -0.90 -13.99 -8.20
C HIS A 356 -1.96 -14.44 -9.22
N ARG A 357 -1.62 -14.55 -10.51
CA ARG A 357 -2.46 -15.06 -11.60
C ARG A 357 -1.98 -16.39 -12.19
N GLN A 358 -0.96 -17.00 -11.60
CA GLN A 358 -0.51 -18.33 -12.00
C GLN A 358 -1.63 -19.36 -11.73
N GLU A 359 -2.17 -19.98 -12.78
CA GLU A 359 -3.26 -20.96 -12.68
C GLU A 359 -2.87 -22.17 -11.81
N SER A 360 -1.60 -22.57 -11.87
CA SER A 360 -1.05 -23.65 -11.05
C SER A 360 -1.01 -23.35 -9.55
N LEU A 361 -1.01 -22.08 -9.16
CA LEU A 361 -1.04 -21.62 -7.77
C LEU A 361 -2.45 -21.28 -7.32
N TYR A 362 -3.20 -20.63 -8.19
CA TYR A 362 -4.52 -20.09 -7.93
C TYR A 362 -5.48 -20.54 -9.04
N PRO A 363 -6.04 -21.77 -8.94
CA PRO A 363 -7.04 -22.22 -9.91
C PRO A 363 -8.16 -21.21 -10.09
N GLU A 364 -8.54 -20.92 -11.34
CA GLU A 364 -9.49 -19.85 -11.71
C GLU A 364 -9.04 -18.46 -11.15
N PRO A 365 -7.86 -17.95 -11.55
CA PRO A 365 -7.21 -16.81 -10.89
C PRO A 365 -7.99 -15.50 -11.05
N GLU A 366 -8.89 -15.40 -12.04
CA GLU A 366 -9.75 -14.24 -12.27
C GLU A 366 -10.99 -14.22 -11.35
N GLN A 367 -11.28 -15.32 -10.66
CA GLN A 367 -12.41 -15.40 -9.73
C GLN A 367 -11.94 -14.98 -8.32
N PHE A 368 -12.78 -14.20 -7.67
CA PHE A 368 -12.58 -13.81 -6.26
C PHE A 368 -13.09 -14.93 -5.37
N LYS A 369 -12.19 -15.68 -4.76
CA LYS A 369 -12.48 -16.86 -3.91
C LYS A 369 -11.72 -16.79 -2.60
N PRO A 370 -12.26 -16.15 -1.55
CA PRO A 370 -11.60 -16.05 -0.24
C PRO A 370 -11.23 -17.40 0.37
N GLU A 371 -12.01 -18.45 0.08
CA GLU A 371 -11.85 -19.80 0.59
C GLU A 371 -10.46 -20.38 0.32
N ARG A 372 -9.76 -19.95 -0.74
CA ARG A 372 -8.38 -20.36 -1.03
C ARG A 372 -7.45 -20.17 0.15
N PHE A 373 -7.66 -19.08 0.91
CA PHE A 373 -6.83 -18.73 2.06
C PHE A 373 -7.26 -19.45 3.36
N LEU A 374 -8.40 -20.13 3.35
CA LEU A 374 -8.84 -21.03 4.41
C LEU A 374 -8.36 -22.46 4.17
N GLU A 375 -8.37 -22.89 2.91
CA GLU A 375 -8.03 -24.25 2.48
C GLU A 375 -6.51 -24.48 2.46
N ARG A 376 -5.73 -23.43 2.16
CA ARG A 376 -4.28 -23.53 1.95
C ARG A 376 -3.53 -22.34 2.56
N LYS A 377 -2.36 -22.62 3.14
CA LYS A 377 -1.38 -21.61 3.49
C LYS A 377 -0.42 -21.39 2.31
N PHE A 378 -0.31 -20.16 1.86
CA PHE A 378 0.65 -19.77 0.83
C PHE A 378 1.97 -19.33 1.46
N SER A 379 3.07 -19.70 0.84
CA SER A 379 4.39 -19.19 1.24
C SER A 379 4.55 -17.70 0.89
N PRO A 380 5.52 -16.99 1.49
CA PRO A 380 5.80 -15.58 1.13
C PRO A 380 6.24 -15.38 -0.32
N TYR A 381 6.63 -16.46 -1.00
CA TYR A 381 7.03 -16.43 -2.42
C TYR A 381 5.88 -16.74 -3.38
N GLU A 382 4.80 -17.28 -2.88
CA GLU A 382 3.55 -17.52 -3.61
C GLU A 382 2.56 -16.36 -3.45
N PHE A 383 2.46 -15.80 -2.24
CA PHE A 383 1.60 -14.67 -1.91
C PHE A 383 2.43 -13.53 -1.31
N SER A 384 2.75 -12.54 -2.13
CA SER A 384 3.70 -11.46 -1.81
C SER A 384 3.13 -10.05 -1.99
N PRO A 385 1.91 -9.73 -1.53
CA PRO A 385 1.29 -8.41 -1.79
C PRO A 385 2.05 -7.23 -1.17
N PHE A 386 2.93 -7.51 -0.21
CA PHE A 386 3.80 -6.54 0.46
C PHE A 386 5.28 -6.64 0.05
N GLY A 387 5.55 -7.31 -1.08
CA GLY A 387 6.91 -7.58 -1.53
C GLY A 387 7.67 -8.51 -0.60
N GLY A 388 9.00 -8.39 -0.55
CA GLY A 388 9.84 -9.26 0.28
C GLY A 388 11.31 -8.84 0.33
N GLY A 389 12.10 -9.58 1.12
CA GLY A 389 13.51 -9.32 1.33
C GLY A 389 13.78 -8.01 2.07
N SER A 390 14.92 -7.38 1.81
CA SER A 390 15.33 -6.14 2.48
C SER A 390 14.38 -4.96 2.25
N ARG A 391 13.56 -5.01 1.19
CA ARG A 391 12.58 -3.97 0.81
C ARG A 391 11.13 -4.37 1.08
N GLN A 392 10.88 -5.38 1.92
CA GLN A 392 9.53 -5.72 2.34
C GLN A 392 8.84 -4.52 3.00
N CYS A 393 7.55 -4.34 2.76
CA CYS A 393 6.76 -3.25 3.33
C CYS A 393 6.91 -3.16 4.86
N ILE A 394 7.34 -2.01 5.37
CA ILE A 394 7.48 -1.75 6.80
C ILE A 394 6.10 -1.67 7.46
N GLY A 395 5.14 -1.02 6.80
CA GLY A 395 3.77 -0.82 7.31
C GLY A 395 2.83 -2.00 7.10
N MET A 396 3.31 -3.20 6.71
CA MET A 396 2.45 -4.36 6.41
C MET A 396 1.45 -4.68 7.53
N ALA A 397 1.92 -4.71 8.77
CA ALA A 397 1.08 -5.06 9.92
C ALA A 397 -0.02 -4.00 10.13
N LEU A 398 0.34 -2.70 10.09
CA LEU A 398 -0.61 -1.61 10.26
C LEU A 398 -1.63 -1.58 9.10
N ALA A 399 -1.18 -1.74 7.85
CA ALA A 399 -2.06 -1.75 6.69
C ALA A 399 -3.08 -2.89 6.74
N GLN A 400 -2.66 -4.09 7.13
CA GLN A 400 -3.58 -5.23 7.30
C GLN A 400 -4.55 -5.00 8.48
N PHE A 401 -4.07 -4.42 9.56
CA PHE A 401 -4.86 -4.13 10.74
C PHE A 401 -5.93 -3.09 10.42
N GLU A 402 -5.54 -1.99 9.81
CA GLU A 402 -6.43 -0.92 9.38
C GLU A 402 -7.48 -1.41 8.37
N MET A 403 -7.04 -2.16 7.34
CA MET A 403 -7.94 -2.72 6.34
C MET A 403 -9.02 -3.61 6.97
N LYS A 404 -8.63 -4.53 7.84
CA LYS A 404 -9.58 -5.47 8.46
C LYS A 404 -10.54 -4.78 9.40
N LEU A 405 -10.05 -3.90 10.27
CA LEU A 405 -10.91 -3.19 11.23
C LEU A 405 -11.90 -2.26 10.53
N ALA A 406 -11.44 -1.47 9.57
CA ALA A 406 -12.30 -0.56 8.82
C ALA A 406 -13.38 -1.31 8.02
N ILE A 407 -13.01 -2.40 7.34
CA ILE A 407 -13.97 -3.22 6.58
C ILE A 407 -14.97 -3.88 7.51
N ALA A 408 -14.53 -4.48 8.64
CA ALA A 408 -15.42 -5.08 9.62
C ALA A 408 -16.44 -4.07 10.17
N GLN A 409 -15.97 -2.90 10.60
CA GLN A 409 -16.81 -1.83 11.13
C GLN A 409 -17.85 -1.35 10.11
N ILE A 410 -17.45 -1.14 8.86
CA ILE A 410 -18.35 -0.69 7.79
C ILE A 410 -19.44 -1.73 7.53
N ILE A 411 -19.10 -3.01 7.46
CA ILE A 411 -20.05 -4.10 7.20
C ILE A 411 -21.00 -4.32 8.37
N GLN A 412 -20.53 -4.14 9.60
CA GLN A 412 -21.37 -4.24 10.79
C GLN A 412 -22.38 -3.08 10.89
N ASP A 413 -21.95 -1.86 10.57
CA ASP A 413 -22.75 -0.65 10.81
C ASP A 413 -23.74 -0.34 9.68
N TYR A 414 -23.44 -0.73 8.44
CA TYR A 414 -24.18 -0.20 7.28
C TYR A 414 -24.64 -1.29 6.31
N ASP A 415 -25.86 -1.11 5.82
CA ASP A 415 -26.35 -1.77 4.61
C ASP A 415 -26.01 -0.90 3.41
N LEU A 416 -25.10 -1.39 2.55
CA LEU A 416 -24.62 -0.67 1.38
C LEU A 416 -25.04 -1.39 0.09
N GLU A 417 -25.14 -0.64 -0.99
CA GLU A 417 -25.40 -1.13 -2.33
C GLU A 417 -24.28 -0.70 -3.28
N LEU A 418 -23.74 -1.65 -4.03
CA LEU A 418 -22.81 -1.38 -5.13
C LEU A 418 -23.59 -0.88 -6.35
N LEU A 419 -23.31 0.35 -6.80
CA LEU A 419 -23.97 0.95 -7.96
C LEU A 419 -23.29 0.65 -9.30
N GLU A 420 -22.15 -0.03 -9.28
CA GLU A 420 -21.39 -0.39 -10.48
C GLU A 420 -22.05 -1.56 -11.22
N LYS A 421 -22.73 -1.26 -12.34
CA LYS A 421 -23.39 -2.27 -13.17
C LYS A 421 -22.43 -3.14 -13.97
N ARG A 422 -21.26 -2.59 -14.34
CA ARG A 422 -20.20 -3.28 -15.09
C ARG A 422 -19.03 -3.60 -14.18
N PRO A 423 -18.20 -4.61 -14.51
CA PRO A 423 -16.97 -4.85 -13.76
C PRO A 423 -16.06 -3.62 -13.76
N VAL A 424 -15.65 -3.20 -12.57
CA VAL A 424 -14.71 -2.10 -12.40
C VAL A 424 -13.32 -2.57 -12.84
N GLN A 425 -12.70 -1.82 -13.72
CA GLN A 425 -11.38 -2.14 -14.25
C GLN A 425 -10.28 -1.60 -13.33
N PRO A 426 -9.21 -2.37 -13.10
CA PRO A 426 -8.02 -1.86 -12.44
C PRO A 426 -7.25 -0.93 -13.39
N ALA A 427 -6.79 0.19 -12.88
CA ALA A 427 -5.90 1.10 -13.59
C ALA A 427 -4.77 1.59 -12.71
N ARG A 428 -3.62 1.85 -13.32
CA ARG A 428 -2.49 2.42 -12.60
C ARG A 428 -2.77 3.87 -12.23
N ARG A 429 -2.60 4.18 -10.95
CA ARG A 429 -2.65 5.51 -10.38
C ARG A 429 -1.38 5.74 -9.56
N GLY A 430 -0.45 6.52 -10.10
CA GLY A 430 0.89 6.63 -9.53
C GLY A 430 1.58 5.26 -9.48
N VAL A 431 1.80 4.75 -8.28
CA VAL A 431 2.43 3.43 -8.03
C VAL A 431 1.42 2.33 -7.69
N THR A 432 0.13 2.66 -7.56
CA THR A 432 -0.93 1.74 -7.13
C THR A 432 -1.78 1.24 -8.30
N LEU A 433 -2.38 0.06 -8.14
CA LEU A 433 -3.40 -0.51 -9.01
C LEU A 433 -4.78 -0.22 -8.41
N SER A 434 -5.36 0.90 -8.79
CA SER A 434 -6.59 1.44 -8.21
C SER A 434 -7.83 1.15 -9.06
N PRO A 435 -9.06 1.12 -8.45
CA PRO A 435 -10.29 0.99 -9.20
C PRO A 435 -10.59 2.27 -10.01
N VAL A 436 -10.91 2.11 -11.28
CA VAL A 436 -11.38 3.21 -12.12
C VAL A 436 -12.68 3.77 -11.55
N GLY A 437 -12.77 5.10 -11.38
CA GLY A 437 -13.94 5.76 -10.81
C GLY A 437 -14.06 5.68 -9.27
N GLY A 438 -13.20 4.89 -8.59
CA GLY A 438 -13.12 4.86 -7.13
C GLY A 438 -14.26 4.12 -6.42
N ILE A 439 -15.09 3.39 -7.14
CA ILE A 439 -16.23 2.56 -6.69
C ILE A 439 -17.40 3.37 -6.14
N LYS A 440 -18.46 3.43 -6.94
CA LYS A 440 -19.69 4.12 -6.60
C LYS A 440 -20.61 3.21 -5.78
N MET A 441 -20.95 3.64 -4.59
CA MET A 441 -21.83 2.92 -3.65
C MET A 441 -22.93 3.82 -3.15
N MET A 442 -23.94 3.23 -2.53
CA MET A 442 -25.03 3.94 -1.86
C MET A 442 -25.30 3.29 -0.49
N MET A 443 -25.47 4.10 0.53
CA MET A 443 -25.92 3.64 1.83
C MET A 443 -27.45 3.49 1.81
N LYS A 444 -27.95 2.28 2.10
CA LYS A 444 -29.40 2.02 2.24
C LYS A 444 -29.90 2.36 3.63
N GLY A 445 -29.12 2.04 4.65
CA GLY A 445 -29.47 2.27 6.06
C GLY A 445 -28.34 1.85 7.00
N LYS A 446 -28.54 2.11 8.28
CA LYS A 446 -27.73 1.49 9.34
C LYS A 446 -28.24 0.07 9.58
N ARG A 447 -27.33 -0.85 9.82
CA ARG A 447 -27.70 -2.18 10.30
C ARG A 447 -28.08 -2.07 11.80
N THR A 448 -29.20 -2.57 12.15
CA THR A 448 -29.54 -2.85 13.57
C THR A 448 -28.84 -4.16 13.92
N ALA A 449 -28.03 -4.15 14.98
CA ALA A 449 -27.45 -5.37 15.51
C ALA A 449 -28.56 -6.41 15.70
N SER A 450 -28.50 -7.52 14.96
CA SER A 450 -29.35 -8.67 15.25
C SER A 450 -29.00 -9.13 16.67
N GLN A 451 -29.99 -9.16 17.55
CA GLN A 451 -29.77 -9.76 18.86
C GLN A 451 -29.29 -11.20 18.65
N PRO A 452 -28.24 -11.62 19.37
CA PRO A 452 -27.78 -12.98 19.25
C PRO A 452 -28.94 -13.92 19.51
N THR A 453 -29.27 -14.72 18.50
CA THR A 453 -30.28 -15.78 18.65
C THR A 453 -29.76 -16.69 19.74
N SER A 454 -30.42 -16.64 20.92
CA SER A 454 -30.14 -17.56 22.00
C SER A 454 -30.32 -18.97 21.48
N ILE A 455 -29.20 -19.71 21.37
CA ILE A 455 -29.23 -21.15 21.11
C ILE A 455 -30.03 -21.76 22.25
N PRO A 456 -31.14 -22.47 21.98
CA PRO A 456 -31.84 -23.16 23.04
C PRO A 456 -30.88 -24.19 23.63
N ALA A 457 -30.66 -24.12 24.95
CA ALA A 457 -29.93 -25.16 25.66
C ALA A 457 -30.66 -26.49 25.38
N MET A 458 -29.99 -27.40 24.67
CA MET A 458 -30.46 -28.79 24.62
C MET A 458 -30.32 -29.36 26.03
N VAL A 459 -31.46 -29.65 26.62
CA VAL A 459 -31.62 -30.43 27.87
C VAL A 459 -31.34 -31.89 27.56
#